data_e40d1bbe3421850dc5147bb37d6b37cc
#
_entry.id   e40d1bbe3421850dc5147bb37d6b37cc
#
_cell.length_a   1.000
_cell.length_b   1.000
_cell.length_c   1.000
_cell.angle_alpha   90.00
_cell.angle_beta   90.00
_cell.angle_gamma   90.00
#
_symmetry.space_group_name_H-M   'P 1'
#
loop_
_entity.id
_entity.type
_entity.pdbx_description
1 polymer ?
#
loop_
_entity_poly.entity_id
_entity_poly.type
_entity_poly.pdbx_seq_one_letter_code
_entity_poly.pdbx_strand_id
1 'polypeptide(L)'
;MPATSPAGLSRRGFLAASGGLSIAALLGLNGCGDSSSGTKNSADTLTVLLPGDAKPGWDTVLAKVNEKLKNDLGFTIAPQFVAWSNYQQQSLLKFTAGDTFDTALQARWLNMLQLVASKSLVPVGDLIGKYPNLSKTLDPQLLEQNKWSGKLYGIPQVNSAARFHHFTARQDLADKLGIGEITTFDQLEKYWYDVKQKEKITPVGISSNMPKLLVAFAPVGWLNQHDWENPHVSVQSFSGGSFPFYLAQDGKTTGSAHPIPFWEAPGVVDALRRVRKYYLDGIINKDALNVDSSTIGTQFESGRIATRWAMTDGLSSQSLTPLRKAVPAAQIANVMPLAGGKSAKPNQTFQADNFVVLNVKGKSNERAMQLEDWVSIKENHDLISYGIEGTDWKPVGADKFEQLSQYGFPGYALCWRQKLELKIKGITPTEEAWFDWAQDYNNFTVDPYASFVPDVTPVKRQDSQVSAAMTQYGNPLWIGAVDVDKGLDALKKAVEKAGLADLQAELEKQANAYLKGQ
;
A
#
# COMPACT_ATOMS: atom_id res chain seq x y z
N MET A 1 -9.01 -62.40 22.30
CA MET A 1 -9.30 -61.24 23.16
C MET A 1 -9.66 -60.06 22.25
N PRO A 2 -10.85 -59.52 22.29
CA PRO A 2 -11.27 -58.48 21.34
C PRO A 2 -10.85 -57.09 21.82
N ALA A 3 -10.41 -56.25 20.85
CA ALA A 3 -10.06 -54.86 21.07
C ALA A 3 -11.31 -53.98 21.19
N THR A 4 -11.35 -53.14 22.23
CA THR A 4 -12.39 -52.16 22.48
C THR A 4 -12.16 -50.87 21.72
N SER A 5 -13.15 -50.44 20.89
CA SER A 5 -13.21 -49.15 20.23
C SER A 5 -13.55 -48.03 21.21
N PRO A 6 -13.02 -46.82 21.09
CA PRO A 6 -13.46 -45.68 21.87
C PRO A 6 -14.72 -45.05 21.29
N ALA A 7 -15.64 -44.70 22.17
CA ALA A 7 -16.94 -44.12 21.88
C ALA A 7 -16.83 -42.70 21.27
N GLY A 8 -17.61 -42.47 20.21
CA GLY A 8 -17.70 -41.16 19.55
C GLY A 8 -18.46 -40.14 20.36
N LEU A 9 -17.91 -38.96 20.51
CA LEU A 9 -18.56 -37.78 21.10
C LEU A 9 -19.62 -37.21 20.14
N SER A 10 -20.87 -37.11 20.61
CA SER A 10 -21.97 -36.57 19.82
C SER A 10 -21.88 -35.05 19.64
N ARG A 11 -22.34 -34.55 18.47
CA ARG A 11 -22.41 -33.12 18.12
C ARG A 11 -23.17 -32.23 19.13
N ARG A 12 -23.93 -32.78 20.03
CA ARG A 12 -24.65 -32.03 21.09
C ARG A 12 -23.79 -31.71 22.31
N GLY A 13 -22.66 -32.41 22.53
CA GLY A 13 -21.72 -32.13 23.61
C GLY A 13 -20.74 -30.98 23.34
N PHE A 14 -20.58 -30.61 22.06
CA PHE A 14 -19.63 -29.54 21.67
C PHE A 14 -20.22 -28.13 21.82
N LEU A 15 -21.55 -27.98 21.79
CA LEU A 15 -22.23 -26.68 21.92
C LEU A 15 -22.53 -26.28 23.38
N ALA A 16 -22.32 -27.16 24.35
CA ALA A 16 -22.55 -26.85 25.76
C ALA A 16 -21.27 -26.43 26.51
N ALA A 17 -20.09 -26.54 25.89
CA ALA A 17 -18.80 -26.18 26.50
C ALA A 17 -18.25 -24.80 26.09
N SER A 18 -18.95 -24.05 25.22
CA SER A 18 -18.52 -22.73 24.72
C SER A 18 -19.27 -21.53 25.33
N GLY A 19 -20.07 -21.74 26.34
CA GLY A 19 -20.79 -20.67 27.02
C GLY A 19 -20.39 -20.57 28.50
N GLY A 20 -19.26 -19.98 28.82
CA GLY A 20 -18.94 -19.71 30.22
C GLY A 20 -17.45 -19.70 30.57
N LEU A 21 -16.65 -18.92 29.91
CA LEU A 21 -15.33 -18.52 30.43
C LEU A 21 -15.33 -17.01 30.64
N SER A 22 -15.61 -16.68 31.88
CA SER A 22 -15.56 -15.34 32.46
C SER A 22 -14.19 -14.68 32.25
N ILE A 23 -14.23 -13.40 31.89
CA ILE A 23 -13.11 -12.44 31.77
C ILE A 23 -12.47 -12.11 33.17
N ALA A 24 -12.19 -13.10 33.99
CA ALA A 24 -11.70 -12.88 35.35
C ALA A 24 -10.39 -13.62 35.73
N ALA A 25 -9.63 -14.15 34.76
CA ALA A 25 -8.43 -14.95 35.08
C ALA A 25 -7.15 -14.52 34.32
N LEU A 26 -6.97 -13.23 34.05
CA LEU A 26 -5.70 -12.69 33.49
C LEU A 26 -5.05 -11.61 34.37
N LEU A 27 -5.38 -11.58 35.66
CA LEU A 27 -4.71 -10.74 36.67
C LEU A 27 -4.07 -11.63 37.74
N GLY A 28 -2.97 -12.31 37.42
CA GLY A 28 -2.24 -13.01 38.45
C GLY A 28 -1.29 -14.09 38.00
N LEU A 29 -0.23 -13.71 37.31
CA LEU A 29 1.03 -14.45 37.28
C LEU A 29 2.17 -13.44 37.24
N ASN A 30 2.55 -12.98 38.46
CA ASN A 30 3.85 -12.40 38.69
C ASN A 30 4.88 -13.52 38.63
N GLY A 31 5.67 -13.56 37.59
CA GLY A 31 6.83 -14.41 37.41
C GLY A 31 7.99 -13.56 36.89
N CYS A 32 8.98 -13.36 37.73
CA CYS A 32 10.19 -12.59 37.49
C CYS A 32 10.89 -12.89 36.17
N GLY A 33 11.22 -11.84 35.44
CA GLY A 33 12.08 -11.82 34.27
C GLY A 33 12.36 -10.38 33.91
N ASP A 34 13.34 -9.76 34.54
CA ASP A 34 13.83 -8.40 34.29
C ASP A 34 14.24 -8.23 32.81
N SER A 35 13.67 -7.26 32.16
CA SER A 35 14.26 -6.23 31.29
C SER A 35 13.20 -5.64 30.34
N SER A 36 12.24 -4.91 30.89
CA SER A 36 11.58 -3.84 30.15
C SER A 36 11.70 -2.57 31.00
N SER A 37 12.62 -1.71 30.63
CA SER A 37 12.65 -0.34 31.10
C SER A 37 11.36 0.34 30.67
N GLY A 38 10.33 0.20 31.47
CA GLY A 38 9.11 0.98 31.36
C GLY A 38 9.43 2.46 31.55
N THR A 39 9.70 3.14 30.45
CA THR A 39 9.82 4.60 30.45
C THR A 39 8.51 5.14 30.99
N LYS A 40 8.50 5.71 32.20
CA LYS A 40 7.37 6.49 32.72
C LYS A 40 7.17 7.62 31.74
N ASN A 41 6.09 7.55 30.92
CA ASN A 41 5.72 8.62 30.00
C ASN A 41 5.49 9.89 30.81
N SER A 42 6.47 10.79 30.79
CA SER A 42 6.36 12.12 31.39
C SER A 42 5.31 12.93 30.61
N ALA A 43 4.76 13.97 31.22
CA ALA A 43 3.85 14.90 30.52
C ALA A 43 4.47 15.50 29.25
N ASP A 44 5.80 15.45 29.14
CA ASP A 44 6.59 16.01 28.04
C ASP A 44 7.00 15.00 26.98
N THR A 45 6.35 13.83 26.92
CA THR A 45 6.66 12.78 25.94
C THR A 45 5.42 12.49 25.08
N LEU A 46 5.53 12.65 23.76
CA LEU A 46 4.52 12.22 22.79
C LEU A 46 4.66 10.73 22.48
N THR A 47 3.56 10.03 22.47
CA THR A 47 3.50 8.62 22.07
C THR A 47 3.13 8.50 20.59
N VAL A 48 4.01 7.87 19.81
CA VAL A 48 3.85 7.69 18.36
C VAL A 48 3.63 6.20 18.07
N LEU A 49 2.47 5.82 17.57
CA LEU A 49 2.14 4.44 17.22
C LEU A 49 2.60 4.12 15.80
N LEU A 50 3.55 3.19 15.65
CA LEU A 50 4.20 2.84 14.40
C LEU A 50 3.98 1.37 14.03
N PRO A 51 3.86 1.04 12.73
CA PRO A 51 3.80 -0.34 12.28
C PRO A 51 5.18 -0.98 12.17
N GLY A 52 5.21 -2.30 12.30
CA GLY A 52 6.42 -3.11 12.14
C GLY A 52 7.23 -3.22 13.44
N ASP A 53 8.53 -3.41 13.28
CA ASP A 53 9.48 -3.56 14.37
C ASP A 53 10.55 -2.48 14.29
N ALA A 54 11.15 -2.16 15.42
CA ALA A 54 12.31 -1.27 15.48
C ALA A 54 13.45 -1.82 14.61
N LYS A 55 14.04 -0.95 13.78
CA LYS A 55 15.13 -1.34 12.90
C LYS A 55 16.47 -1.35 13.64
N PRO A 56 17.49 -2.09 13.15
CA PRO A 56 18.83 -2.02 13.70
C PRO A 56 19.31 -0.57 13.78
N GLY A 57 19.91 -0.16 14.89
CA GLY A 57 20.37 1.22 15.13
C GLY A 57 19.31 2.21 15.61
N TRP A 58 18.02 1.80 15.65
CA TRP A 58 16.92 2.68 16.02
C TRP A 58 17.11 3.37 17.37
N ASP A 59 17.51 2.64 18.41
CA ASP A 59 17.66 3.21 19.76
C ASP A 59 18.68 4.36 19.80
N THR A 60 19.78 4.22 19.05
CA THR A 60 20.82 5.25 18.93
C THR A 60 20.31 6.49 18.21
N VAL A 61 19.59 6.30 17.09
CA VAL A 61 18.98 7.40 16.34
C VAL A 61 17.88 8.07 17.16
N LEU A 62 17.02 7.30 17.81
CA LEU A 62 15.96 7.83 18.68
C LEU A 62 16.52 8.67 19.83
N ALA A 63 17.62 8.25 20.45
CA ALA A 63 18.28 9.04 21.48
C ALA A 63 18.72 10.42 20.93
N LYS A 64 19.28 10.45 19.70
CA LYS A 64 19.69 11.70 19.05
C LYS A 64 18.50 12.56 18.64
N VAL A 65 17.44 11.96 18.11
CA VAL A 65 16.17 12.62 17.80
C VAL A 65 15.59 13.27 19.06
N ASN A 66 15.53 12.54 20.16
CA ASN A 66 14.97 13.04 21.42
C ASN A 66 15.83 14.12 22.08
N GLU A 67 17.16 14.02 21.97
CA GLU A 67 18.07 15.09 22.39
C GLU A 67 17.74 16.39 21.65
N LYS A 68 17.66 16.31 20.30
CA LYS A 68 17.37 17.48 19.46
C LYS A 68 15.96 18.03 19.66
N LEU A 69 14.93 17.17 19.71
CA LEU A 69 13.54 17.57 19.98
C LEU A 69 13.40 18.29 21.32
N LYS A 70 14.08 17.79 22.34
CA LYS A 70 14.04 18.41 23.68
C LYS A 70 14.67 19.79 23.68
N ASN A 71 15.77 19.95 22.95
CA ASN A 71 16.46 21.23 22.82
C ASN A 71 15.66 22.24 21.99
N ASP A 72 15.05 21.77 20.87
CA ASP A 72 14.34 22.63 19.94
C ASP A 72 12.90 22.98 20.41
N LEU A 73 12.19 22.01 21.02
CA LEU A 73 10.76 22.09 21.29
C LEU A 73 10.35 21.74 22.73
N GLY A 74 11.27 21.31 23.59
CA GLY A 74 11.02 21.02 24.99
C GLY A 74 10.33 19.69 25.30
N PHE A 75 10.17 18.80 24.33
CA PHE A 75 9.57 17.47 24.51
C PHE A 75 10.34 16.37 23.80
N THR A 76 9.94 15.11 24.01
CA THR A 76 10.50 13.92 23.39
C THR A 76 9.41 13.07 22.75
N ILE A 77 9.78 12.07 21.94
CA ILE A 77 8.85 11.07 21.42
C ILE A 77 9.14 9.69 22.02
N ALA A 78 8.09 8.89 22.19
CA ALA A 78 8.16 7.47 22.58
C ALA A 78 7.41 6.63 21.51
N PRO A 79 8.12 6.13 20.51
CA PRO A 79 7.53 5.25 19.52
C PRO A 79 7.08 3.91 20.12
N GLN A 80 5.89 3.47 19.73
CA GLN A 80 5.33 2.16 20.06
C GLN A 80 5.17 1.37 18.77
N PHE A 81 5.96 0.32 18.61
CA PHE A 81 5.87 -0.53 17.43
C PHE A 81 4.82 -1.63 17.62
N VAL A 82 4.05 -1.88 16.58
CA VAL A 82 3.09 -2.98 16.47
C VAL A 82 3.36 -3.73 15.18
N ALA A 83 3.62 -5.03 15.28
CA ALA A 83 3.93 -5.88 14.13
C ALA A 83 2.88 -5.70 13.00
N TRP A 84 3.33 -5.62 11.76
CA TRP A 84 2.48 -5.35 10.60
C TRP A 84 1.28 -6.29 10.49
N SER A 85 1.47 -7.58 10.79
CA SER A 85 0.39 -8.58 10.78
C SER A 85 -0.79 -8.23 11.69
N ASN A 86 -0.55 -7.44 12.74
CA ASN A 86 -1.53 -7.10 13.77
C ASN A 86 -1.90 -5.61 13.78
N TYR A 87 -1.17 -4.78 13.01
CA TYR A 87 -1.27 -3.32 13.10
C TYR A 87 -2.68 -2.79 12.85
N GLN A 88 -3.34 -3.28 11.79
CA GLN A 88 -4.68 -2.85 11.45
C GLN A 88 -5.66 -3.06 12.61
N GLN A 89 -5.70 -4.27 13.16
CA GLN A 89 -6.61 -4.63 14.25
C GLN A 89 -6.23 -3.92 15.55
N GLN A 90 -4.96 -3.94 15.93
CA GLN A 90 -4.53 -3.38 17.21
C GLN A 90 -4.62 -1.85 17.22
N SER A 91 -4.28 -1.16 16.14
CA SER A 91 -4.44 0.30 16.09
C SER A 91 -5.92 0.69 16.20
N LEU A 92 -6.84 0.00 15.51
CA LEU A 92 -8.27 0.25 15.64
C LEU A 92 -8.76 0.04 17.07
N LEU A 93 -8.35 -1.05 17.72
CA LEU A 93 -8.71 -1.33 19.12
C LEU A 93 -8.20 -0.23 20.07
N LYS A 94 -6.97 0.25 19.89
CA LYS A 94 -6.41 1.35 20.70
C LYS A 94 -7.21 2.64 20.55
N PHE A 95 -7.60 3.03 19.33
CA PHE A 95 -8.46 4.18 19.10
C PHE A 95 -9.84 4.01 19.75
N THR A 96 -10.46 2.84 19.61
CA THR A 96 -11.82 2.57 20.13
C THR A 96 -11.85 2.37 21.64
N ALA A 97 -10.80 1.82 22.24
CA ALA A 97 -10.63 1.74 23.69
C ALA A 97 -10.36 3.09 24.35
N GLY A 98 -10.01 4.11 23.56
CA GLY A 98 -9.70 5.44 24.05
C GLY A 98 -8.29 5.55 24.66
N ASP A 99 -7.33 4.75 24.17
CA ASP A 99 -5.92 4.87 24.56
C ASP A 99 -5.39 6.27 24.27
N THR A 100 -4.49 6.75 25.11
CA THR A 100 -4.01 8.15 25.12
C THR A 100 -2.70 8.34 24.32
N PHE A 101 -2.43 7.53 23.29
CA PHE A 101 -1.33 7.82 22.38
C PHE A 101 -1.65 9.06 21.52
N ASP A 102 -0.62 9.76 21.04
CA ASP A 102 -0.81 11.07 20.43
C ASP A 102 -0.97 10.98 18.91
N THR A 103 -0.09 10.26 18.23
CA THR A 103 -0.13 10.10 16.77
C THR A 103 0.00 8.63 16.36
N ALA A 104 -0.48 8.32 15.16
CA ALA A 104 -0.36 6.98 14.57
C ALA A 104 -0.25 7.07 13.05
N LEU A 105 0.40 6.07 12.43
CA LEU A 105 0.20 5.80 11.01
C LEU A 105 -1.24 5.30 10.81
N GLN A 106 -1.92 5.87 9.83
CA GLN A 106 -3.14 5.30 9.27
C GLN A 106 -3.12 5.39 7.74
N ALA A 107 -4.05 4.69 7.09
CA ALA A 107 -4.11 4.61 5.65
C ALA A 107 -5.55 4.41 5.17
N ARG A 108 -5.84 4.77 3.90
CA ARG A 108 -7.14 4.50 3.28
C ARG A 108 -7.45 3.00 3.26
N TRP A 109 -6.44 2.18 3.06
CA TRP A 109 -6.51 0.71 3.07
C TRP A 109 -6.43 0.08 4.48
N LEU A 110 -6.25 0.90 5.54
CA LEU A 110 -6.34 0.48 6.96
C LEU A 110 -7.69 0.90 7.56
N ASN A 111 -7.68 1.84 8.52
CA ASN A 111 -8.84 2.16 9.34
C ASN A 111 -9.37 3.60 9.14
N MET A 112 -8.84 4.37 8.19
CA MET A 112 -9.17 5.81 8.05
C MET A 112 -10.68 6.06 8.00
N LEU A 113 -11.44 5.33 7.17
CA LEU A 113 -12.88 5.52 7.05
C LEU A 113 -13.62 5.32 8.37
N GLN A 114 -13.26 4.27 9.12
CA GLN A 114 -13.89 3.96 10.42
C GLN A 114 -13.53 5.01 11.46
N LEU A 115 -12.28 5.48 11.48
CA LEU A 115 -11.79 6.46 12.44
C LEU A 115 -12.36 7.86 12.18
N VAL A 116 -12.54 8.25 10.92
CA VAL A 116 -13.25 9.47 10.54
C VAL A 116 -14.72 9.39 10.95
N ALA A 117 -15.41 8.29 10.64
CA ALA A 117 -16.82 8.08 10.97
C ALA A 117 -17.05 8.07 12.50
N SER A 118 -16.14 7.47 13.27
CA SER A 118 -16.21 7.44 14.75
C SER A 118 -15.73 8.74 15.43
N LYS A 119 -15.30 9.74 14.64
CA LYS A 119 -14.74 11.01 15.14
C LYS A 119 -13.55 10.82 16.09
N SER A 120 -12.72 9.80 15.82
CA SER A 120 -11.54 9.47 16.62
C SER A 120 -10.30 10.29 16.24
N LEU A 121 -10.35 11.02 15.12
CA LEU A 121 -9.24 11.78 14.56
C LEU A 121 -9.48 13.28 14.65
N VAL A 122 -8.39 14.02 14.91
CA VAL A 122 -8.40 15.49 14.87
C VAL A 122 -8.35 15.95 13.40
N PRO A 123 -9.26 16.84 12.95
CA PRO A 123 -9.11 17.52 11.68
C PRO A 123 -7.86 18.41 11.69
N VAL A 124 -6.94 18.22 10.74
CA VAL A 124 -5.65 18.95 10.72
C VAL A 124 -5.56 20.04 9.65
N GLY A 125 -6.53 20.10 8.72
CA GLY A 125 -6.47 21.02 7.58
C GLY A 125 -6.24 22.49 7.98
N ASP A 126 -7.01 22.99 8.93
CA ASP A 126 -6.92 24.38 9.41
C ASP A 126 -5.67 24.63 10.29
N LEU A 127 -4.97 23.56 10.69
CA LEU A 127 -3.79 23.67 11.52
C LEU A 127 -2.51 23.82 10.68
N ILE A 128 -2.43 23.17 9.50
CA ILE A 128 -1.21 23.08 8.67
C ILE A 128 -0.62 24.46 8.39
N GLY A 129 -1.44 25.46 8.07
CA GLY A 129 -0.97 26.82 7.78
C GLY A 129 -0.24 27.53 8.93
N LYS A 130 -0.38 27.05 10.18
CA LYS A 130 0.33 27.57 11.37
C LYS A 130 1.73 26.98 11.52
N TYR A 131 2.08 25.97 10.71
CA TYR A 131 3.31 25.22 10.78
C TYR A 131 4.08 25.38 9.45
N PRO A 132 4.98 26.35 9.36
CA PRO A 132 5.51 26.83 8.08
C PRO A 132 6.43 25.82 7.38
N ASN A 133 7.16 24.98 8.11
CA ASN A 133 8.02 23.97 7.50
C ASN A 133 7.17 22.85 6.91
N LEU A 134 6.18 22.36 7.66
CA LEU A 134 5.22 21.39 7.17
C LEU A 134 4.46 21.91 5.95
N SER A 135 3.91 23.11 6.05
CA SER A 135 3.12 23.74 4.97
C SER A 135 3.90 23.88 3.67
N LYS A 136 5.21 24.20 3.72
CA LYS A 136 6.08 24.32 2.54
C LYS A 136 6.39 22.99 1.87
N THR A 137 6.33 21.88 2.60
CA THR A 137 6.65 20.55 2.07
C THR A 137 5.45 19.83 1.45
N LEU A 138 4.23 20.27 1.77
CA LEU A 138 3.00 19.69 1.26
C LEU A 138 2.47 20.49 0.06
N ASP A 139 2.15 19.82 -1.03
CA ASP A 139 1.55 20.45 -2.20
C ASP A 139 0.07 20.73 -1.95
N PRO A 140 -0.48 21.89 -2.35
CA PRO A 140 -1.90 22.19 -2.21
C PRO A 140 -2.82 21.17 -2.87
N GLN A 141 -2.42 20.63 -4.03
CA GLN A 141 -3.19 19.59 -4.74
C GLN A 141 -3.24 18.29 -3.93
N LEU A 142 -2.11 17.89 -3.31
CA LEU A 142 -2.07 16.75 -2.40
C LEU A 142 -3.05 16.95 -1.21
N LEU A 143 -3.07 18.13 -0.62
CA LEU A 143 -3.96 18.41 0.50
C LEU A 143 -5.44 18.35 0.08
N GLU A 144 -5.77 18.91 -1.09
CA GLU A 144 -7.15 18.94 -1.60
C GLU A 144 -7.67 17.52 -1.88
N GLN A 145 -6.88 16.68 -2.54
CA GLN A 145 -7.29 15.32 -2.93
C GLN A 145 -7.32 14.32 -1.76
N ASN A 146 -6.92 14.76 -0.56
CA ASN A 146 -6.90 13.90 0.63
C ASN A 146 -7.91 14.30 1.71
N LYS A 147 -8.89 15.13 1.36
CA LYS A 147 -10.01 15.47 2.24
C LYS A 147 -11.07 14.37 2.29
N TRP A 148 -11.73 14.24 3.42
CA TRP A 148 -12.93 13.43 3.65
C TRP A 148 -14.06 14.39 4.04
N SER A 149 -15.11 14.44 3.25
CA SER A 149 -16.22 15.38 3.46
C SER A 149 -15.73 16.82 3.70
N GLY A 150 -14.81 17.29 2.86
CA GLY A 150 -14.23 18.63 2.90
C GLY A 150 -13.19 18.87 4.01
N LYS A 151 -12.83 17.87 4.82
CA LYS A 151 -11.86 18.01 5.93
C LYS A 151 -10.68 17.06 5.77
N LEU A 152 -9.49 17.53 6.09
CA LEU A 152 -8.28 16.73 6.15
C LEU A 152 -8.10 16.17 7.57
N TYR A 153 -8.05 14.83 7.72
CA TYR A 153 -7.96 14.13 9.01
C TYR A 153 -6.59 13.48 9.27
N GLY A 154 -5.60 13.78 8.48
CA GLY A 154 -4.24 13.30 8.67
C GLY A 154 -3.27 14.02 7.74
N ILE A 155 -2.01 14.00 8.08
CA ILE A 155 -0.93 14.61 7.31
C ILE A 155 -0.48 13.58 6.28
N PRO A 156 -0.67 13.84 4.97
CA PRO A 156 -0.27 12.89 3.92
C PRO A 156 1.23 12.60 3.97
N GLN A 157 1.60 11.33 3.89
CA GLN A 157 2.97 10.86 3.83
C GLN A 157 3.26 10.39 2.41
N VAL A 158 3.97 11.20 1.64
CA VAL A 158 4.33 10.89 0.25
C VAL A 158 5.77 11.26 -0.04
N ASN A 159 6.44 10.44 -0.85
CA ASN A 159 7.79 10.69 -1.35
C ASN A 159 7.82 11.04 -2.86
N SER A 160 6.66 11.05 -3.51
CA SER A 160 6.48 11.48 -4.91
C SER A 160 5.08 12.03 -5.11
N ALA A 161 4.85 12.85 -6.15
CA ALA A 161 3.53 13.37 -6.50
C ALA A 161 2.60 12.23 -6.93
N ALA A 162 3.12 11.23 -7.61
CA ALA A 162 2.38 10.07 -8.04
C ALA A 162 3.17 8.79 -7.85
N ARG A 163 2.46 7.70 -7.52
CA ARG A 163 3.03 6.36 -7.38
C ARG A 163 2.36 5.44 -8.38
N PHE A 164 3.18 4.78 -9.20
CA PHE A 164 2.71 3.83 -10.21
C PHE A 164 3.08 2.41 -9.84
N HIS A 165 2.22 1.50 -10.24
CA HIS A 165 2.56 0.09 -10.30
C HIS A 165 3.47 -0.16 -11.50
N HIS A 166 4.57 -0.86 -11.29
CA HIS A 166 5.48 -1.31 -12.34
C HIS A 166 6.10 -2.65 -12.00
N PHE A 167 6.90 -3.19 -12.91
CA PHE A 167 7.70 -4.37 -12.62
C PHE A 167 9.16 -4.00 -12.44
N THR A 168 9.80 -4.59 -11.44
CA THR A 168 11.26 -4.67 -11.35
C THR A 168 11.69 -5.99 -11.97
N ALA A 169 12.45 -5.92 -13.05
CA ALA A 169 12.93 -7.08 -13.80
C ALA A 169 14.44 -7.24 -13.70
N ARG A 170 14.91 -8.46 -13.87
CA ARG A 170 16.32 -8.82 -14.00
C ARG A 170 16.83 -8.37 -15.37
N GLN A 171 17.46 -7.19 -15.45
CA GLN A 171 18.01 -6.63 -16.68
C GLN A 171 19.14 -7.50 -17.25
N ASP A 172 19.98 -8.06 -16.39
CA ASP A 172 21.04 -8.97 -16.80
C ASP A 172 20.51 -10.22 -17.57
N LEU A 173 19.32 -10.69 -17.22
CA LEU A 173 18.66 -11.77 -17.98
C LEU A 173 18.08 -11.24 -19.31
N ALA A 174 17.50 -10.05 -19.33
CA ALA A 174 17.00 -9.45 -20.56
C ALA A 174 18.14 -9.23 -21.58
N ASP A 175 19.29 -8.76 -21.11
CA ASP A 175 20.48 -8.58 -21.95
C ASP A 175 21.03 -9.92 -22.44
N LYS A 176 21.18 -10.91 -21.56
CA LYS A 176 21.61 -12.29 -21.90
C LYS A 176 20.72 -12.94 -22.95
N LEU A 177 19.41 -12.67 -22.89
CA LEU A 177 18.41 -13.20 -23.80
C LEU A 177 18.28 -12.41 -25.11
N GLY A 178 19.05 -11.31 -25.27
CA GLY A 178 19.06 -10.48 -26.46
C GLY A 178 17.82 -9.58 -26.61
N ILE A 179 17.11 -9.30 -25.49
CA ILE A 179 15.94 -8.44 -25.49
C ILE A 179 16.35 -6.96 -25.25
N GLY A 180 17.36 -6.73 -24.41
CA GLY A 180 17.80 -5.40 -24.02
C GLY A 180 16.78 -4.69 -23.13
N GLU A 181 16.58 -3.38 -23.34
CA GLU A 181 15.63 -2.58 -22.58
C GLU A 181 14.18 -3.01 -22.89
N ILE A 182 13.40 -3.22 -21.83
CA ILE A 182 11.98 -3.61 -21.94
C ILE A 182 11.12 -2.35 -21.80
N THR A 183 10.50 -1.92 -22.90
CA THR A 183 9.69 -0.68 -22.95
C THR A 183 8.24 -0.93 -23.39
N THR A 184 7.91 -2.15 -23.82
CA THR A 184 6.56 -2.53 -24.24
C THR A 184 6.10 -3.80 -23.54
N PHE A 185 4.78 -3.99 -23.47
CA PHE A 185 4.22 -5.21 -22.88
C PHE A 185 4.60 -6.46 -23.67
N ASP A 186 4.68 -6.38 -24.99
CA ASP A 186 5.07 -7.52 -25.84
C ASP A 186 6.53 -7.96 -25.60
N GLN A 187 7.43 -6.98 -25.37
CA GLN A 187 8.80 -7.30 -24.97
C GLN A 187 8.85 -7.94 -23.57
N LEU A 188 8.02 -7.46 -22.62
CA LEU A 188 7.93 -8.03 -21.29
C LEU A 188 7.38 -9.46 -21.34
N GLU A 189 6.34 -9.72 -22.12
CA GLU A 189 5.79 -11.05 -22.31
C GLU A 189 6.82 -11.99 -22.95
N LYS A 190 7.50 -11.55 -24.00
CA LYS A 190 8.59 -12.31 -24.62
C LYS A 190 9.68 -12.64 -23.61
N TYR A 191 10.07 -11.67 -22.77
CA TYR A 191 11.07 -11.86 -21.72
C TYR A 191 10.63 -12.96 -20.74
N TRP A 192 9.38 -12.96 -20.27
CA TRP A 192 8.89 -14.02 -19.38
C TRP A 192 8.95 -15.41 -19.99
N TYR A 193 8.56 -15.56 -21.26
CA TYR A 193 8.62 -16.84 -21.96
C TYR A 193 10.07 -17.30 -22.20
N ASP A 194 10.95 -16.41 -22.58
CA ASP A 194 12.37 -16.71 -22.77
C ASP A 194 13.05 -17.11 -21.45
N VAL A 195 12.77 -16.41 -20.36
CA VAL A 195 13.23 -16.77 -19.00
C VAL A 195 12.74 -18.18 -18.63
N LYS A 196 11.45 -18.46 -18.82
CA LYS A 196 10.88 -19.78 -18.53
C LYS A 196 11.58 -20.89 -19.27
N GLN A 197 11.86 -20.67 -20.54
CA GLN A 197 12.44 -21.68 -21.42
C GLN A 197 13.94 -21.90 -21.15
N LYS A 198 14.70 -20.81 -20.94
CA LYS A 198 16.17 -20.85 -20.96
C LYS A 198 16.79 -20.80 -19.56
N GLU A 199 16.18 -20.10 -18.60
CA GLU A 199 16.76 -19.86 -17.27
C GLU A 199 16.20 -20.79 -16.17
N LYS A 200 15.05 -21.43 -16.40
CA LYS A 200 14.39 -22.40 -15.48
C LYS A 200 14.06 -21.81 -14.09
N ILE A 201 13.92 -20.50 -13.98
CA ILE A 201 13.42 -19.81 -12.78
C ILE A 201 11.99 -19.33 -13.02
N THR A 202 11.30 -18.86 -11.99
CA THR A 202 9.95 -18.31 -12.14
C THR A 202 10.02 -16.95 -12.85
N PRO A 203 9.37 -16.78 -14.01
CA PRO A 203 9.43 -15.53 -14.75
C PRO A 203 8.86 -14.34 -13.99
N VAL A 204 7.66 -14.47 -13.37
CA VAL A 204 7.03 -13.39 -12.61
C VAL A 204 6.45 -13.91 -11.31
N GLY A 205 6.76 -13.20 -10.22
CA GLY A 205 6.20 -13.45 -8.89
C GLY A 205 4.98 -12.61 -8.64
N ILE A 206 3.86 -13.26 -8.35
CA ILE A 206 2.59 -12.66 -7.94
C ILE A 206 2.28 -13.06 -6.51
N SER A 207 1.77 -12.14 -5.70
CA SER A 207 1.40 -12.37 -4.31
C SER A 207 -0.11 -12.31 -4.10
N SER A 208 -0.56 -12.89 -2.99
CA SER A 208 -1.95 -12.86 -2.54
C SER A 208 -2.46 -11.44 -2.25
N ASN A 209 -1.55 -10.51 -1.97
CA ASN A 209 -1.87 -9.10 -1.78
C ASN A 209 -2.23 -8.38 -3.10
N MET A 210 -1.70 -8.85 -4.23
CA MET A 210 -1.86 -8.23 -5.54
C MET A 210 -2.27 -9.23 -6.64
N PRO A 211 -3.34 -10.03 -6.44
CA PRO A 211 -3.71 -11.09 -7.38
C PRO A 211 -4.12 -10.56 -8.76
N LYS A 212 -4.66 -9.34 -8.83
CA LYS A 212 -5.15 -8.70 -10.08
C LYS A 212 -4.06 -8.06 -10.92
N LEU A 213 -2.81 -8.01 -10.44
CA LEU A 213 -1.76 -7.20 -11.03
C LEU A 213 -1.58 -7.44 -12.54
N LEU A 214 -1.50 -8.70 -12.98
CA LEU A 214 -1.26 -9.01 -14.39
C LEU A 214 -2.44 -8.65 -15.30
N VAL A 215 -3.67 -8.77 -14.82
CA VAL A 215 -4.85 -8.32 -15.59
C VAL A 215 -4.84 -6.80 -15.71
N ALA A 216 -4.44 -6.10 -14.64
CA ALA A 216 -4.31 -4.66 -14.64
C ALA A 216 -3.25 -4.15 -15.63
N PHE A 217 -2.12 -4.86 -15.76
CA PHE A 217 -1.02 -4.51 -16.67
C PHE A 217 -1.15 -5.06 -18.08
N ALA A 218 -2.10 -5.94 -18.36
CA ALA A 218 -2.33 -6.40 -19.73
C ALA A 218 -2.63 -5.19 -20.65
N PRO A 219 -2.33 -5.27 -21.98
CA PRO A 219 -2.50 -4.15 -22.90
C PRO A 219 -3.89 -3.52 -22.89
N VAL A 220 -4.90 -4.30 -22.50
CA VAL A 220 -6.29 -3.87 -22.35
C VAL A 220 -6.72 -3.78 -20.89
N GLY A 221 -5.78 -3.96 -19.95
CA GLY A 221 -6.04 -3.87 -18.52
C GLY A 221 -6.22 -2.43 -18.05
N TRP A 222 -6.89 -2.27 -16.89
CA TRP A 222 -7.26 -0.93 -16.43
C TRP A 222 -6.06 -0.04 -16.11
N LEU A 223 -4.94 -0.53 -15.55
CA LEU A 223 -3.78 0.31 -15.27
C LEU A 223 -3.17 0.90 -16.54
N ASN A 224 -3.15 0.10 -17.61
CA ASN A 224 -2.61 0.55 -18.87
C ASN A 224 -3.56 1.54 -19.58
N GLN A 225 -4.87 1.27 -19.56
CA GLN A 225 -5.86 2.11 -20.23
C GLN A 225 -6.29 3.31 -19.39
N HIS A 226 -6.46 3.13 -18.09
CA HIS A 226 -6.88 4.18 -17.18
C HIS A 226 -5.86 5.27 -17.02
N ASP A 227 -4.62 4.84 -16.71
CA ASP A 227 -3.61 5.79 -16.32
C ASP A 227 -3.04 6.53 -17.53
N TRP A 228 -3.16 5.96 -18.74
CA TRP A 228 -2.43 6.47 -19.91
C TRP A 228 -3.26 6.67 -21.18
N GLU A 229 -4.18 5.76 -21.49
CA GLU A 229 -4.96 5.80 -22.73
C GLU A 229 -6.42 6.18 -22.52
N ASN A 230 -6.99 5.87 -21.36
CA ASN A 230 -8.40 6.12 -21.06
C ASN A 230 -8.57 6.84 -19.71
N PRO A 231 -8.30 8.15 -19.65
CA PRO A 231 -8.38 8.93 -18.42
C PRO A 231 -9.81 9.09 -17.88
N HIS A 232 -10.81 8.55 -18.57
CA HIS A 232 -12.22 8.67 -18.21
C HIS A 232 -12.77 7.46 -17.47
N VAL A 233 -11.94 6.49 -17.13
CA VAL A 233 -12.35 5.30 -16.38
C VAL A 233 -11.64 5.28 -15.02
N SER A 234 -12.38 5.20 -13.95
CA SER A 234 -11.87 5.11 -12.59
C SER A 234 -12.31 3.81 -11.94
N VAL A 235 -11.46 3.19 -11.13
CA VAL A 235 -11.81 1.98 -10.38
C VAL A 235 -12.28 2.38 -8.99
N GLN A 236 -13.56 2.14 -8.71
CA GLN A 236 -14.18 2.51 -7.44
C GLN A 236 -14.79 1.29 -6.73
N SER A 237 -14.76 1.31 -5.40
CA SER A 237 -15.42 0.33 -4.56
C SER A 237 -15.79 0.93 -3.22
N PHE A 238 -16.72 0.32 -2.50
CA PHE A 238 -17.09 0.74 -1.13
C PHE A 238 -16.02 0.33 -0.11
N SER A 239 -15.57 -0.91 -0.16
CA SER A 239 -14.54 -1.44 0.76
C SER A 239 -13.29 -1.78 -0.03
N GLY A 240 -12.30 -0.94 0.02
CA GLY A 240 -11.11 -0.98 -0.80
C GLY A 240 -10.43 -2.34 -0.93
N GLY A 241 -10.67 -3.07 -1.97
CA GLY A 241 -9.94 -4.32 -2.26
C GLY A 241 -10.60 -5.26 -3.25
N SER A 242 -11.91 -5.35 -3.29
CA SER A 242 -12.58 -6.31 -4.18
C SER A 242 -12.74 -5.83 -5.62
N PHE A 243 -12.79 -4.53 -5.86
CA PHE A 243 -12.93 -3.88 -7.19
C PHE A 243 -13.93 -4.58 -8.12
N PRO A 244 -15.20 -4.74 -7.72
CA PRO A 244 -16.19 -5.40 -8.56
C PRO A 244 -16.59 -4.54 -9.77
N PHE A 245 -16.35 -3.21 -9.71
CA PHE A 245 -16.80 -2.26 -10.73
C PHE A 245 -15.66 -1.41 -11.29
N TYR A 246 -15.82 -1.04 -12.56
CA TYR A 246 -15.22 0.15 -13.15
C TYR A 246 -16.28 1.25 -13.23
N LEU A 247 -15.87 2.46 -12.93
CA LEU A 247 -16.71 3.63 -13.06
C LEU A 247 -16.38 4.30 -14.40
N ALA A 248 -17.17 3.99 -15.40
CA ALA A 248 -17.01 4.57 -16.73
C ALA A 248 -17.61 5.98 -16.77
N GLN A 249 -16.94 6.88 -17.49
CA GLN A 249 -17.46 8.17 -17.88
C GLN A 249 -17.62 8.21 -19.40
N ASP A 250 -18.54 9.05 -19.88
CA ASP A 250 -18.80 9.24 -21.30
C ASP A 250 -17.77 10.15 -22.01
N GLY A 251 -16.58 10.27 -21.51
CA GLY A 251 -15.48 11.03 -22.09
C GLY A 251 -15.47 12.51 -21.78
N LYS A 252 -16.35 12.98 -20.86
CA LYS A 252 -16.40 14.37 -20.41
C LYS A 252 -16.37 14.46 -18.90
N THR A 253 -15.66 15.44 -18.36
CA THR A 253 -15.59 15.71 -16.91
C THR A 253 -16.95 16.03 -16.27
N THR A 254 -17.97 16.27 -17.08
CA THR A 254 -19.36 16.57 -16.67
C THR A 254 -20.32 15.43 -16.96
N GLY A 255 -19.82 14.26 -17.38
CA GLY A 255 -20.66 13.10 -17.68
C GLY A 255 -21.28 12.45 -16.45
N SER A 256 -22.25 11.60 -16.67
CA SER A 256 -22.81 10.75 -15.62
C SER A 256 -21.88 9.57 -15.33
N ALA A 257 -21.84 9.16 -14.07
CA ALA A 257 -21.12 7.98 -13.63
C ALA A 257 -21.94 6.72 -13.92
N HIS A 258 -21.33 5.72 -14.53
CA HIS A 258 -21.94 4.42 -14.78
C HIS A 258 -21.02 3.31 -14.28
N PRO A 259 -21.24 2.78 -13.06
CA PRO A 259 -20.50 1.62 -12.59
C PRO A 259 -20.84 0.41 -13.45
N ILE A 260 -19.82 -0.23 -14.02
CA ILE A 260 -19.97 -1.49 -14.76
C ILE A 260 -19.20 -2.61 -14.04
N PRO A 261 -19.72 -3.83 -13.99
CA PRO A 261 -18.94 -4.96 -13.49
C PRO A 261 -17.64 -5.11 -14.29
N PHE A 262 -16.55 -5.49 -13.64
CA PHE A 262 -15.23 -5.52 -14.30
C PHE A 262 -15.19 -6.42 -15.55
N TRP A 263 -15.99 -7.48 -15.58
CA TRP A 263 -16.06 -8.40 -16.74
C TRP A 263 -16.80 -7.82 -17.93
N GLU A 264 -17.47 -6.69 -17.79
CA GLU A 264 -18.11 -5.93 -18.88
C GLU A 264 -17.19 -4.83 -19.43
N ALA A 265 -16.11 -4.53 -18.69
CA ALA A 265 -15.13 -3.56 -19.16
C ALA A 265 -14.36 -4.11 -20.40
N PRO A 266 -14.18 -3.27 -21.44
CA PRO A 266 -13.53 -3.70 -22.68
C PRO A 266 -12.17 -4.36 -22.43
N GLY A 267 -11.95 -5.52 -23.02
CA GLY A 267 -10.67 -6.25 -22.99
C GLY A 267 -10.33 -6.98 -21.70
N VAL A 268 -11.07 -6.78 -20.60
CA VAL A 268 -10.74 -7.41 -19.31
C VAL A 268 -10.86 -8.93 -19.36
N VAL A 269 -11.88 -9.47 -20.05
CA VAL A 269 -12.03 -10.93 -20.18
C VAL A 269 -10.89 -11.52 -21.02
N ASP A 270 -10.42 -10.83 -22.05
CA ASP A 270 -9.26 -11.27 -22.83
C ASP A 270 -7.96 -11.21 -22.01
N ALA A 271 -7.81 -10.19 -21.16
CA ALA A 271 -6.71 -10.13 -20.20
C ALA A 271 -6.75 -11.31 -19.21
N LEU A 272 -7.93 -11.70 -18.70
CA LEU A 272 -8.09 -12.89 -17.86
C LEU A 272 -7.68 -14.17 -18.59
N ARG A 273 -8.07 -14.33 -19.86
CA ARG A 273 -7.65 -15.49 -20.68
C ARG A 273 -6.13 -15.51 -20.91
N ARG A 274 -5.53 -14.34 -21.13
CA ARG A 274 -4.06 -14.19 -21.25
C ARG A 274 -3.36 -14.58 -19.95
N VAL A 275 -3.83 -14.10 -18.80
CA VAL A 275 -3.28 -14.47 -17.49
C VAL A 275 -3.50 -15.97 -17.19
N ARG A 276 -4.64 -16.55 -17.60
CA ARG A 276 -4.86 -18.00 -17.53
C ARG A 276 -3.80 -18.76 -18.29
N LYS A 277 -3.44 -18.31 -19.49
CA LYS A 277 -2.35 -18.91 -20.26
C LYS A 277 -1.03 -18.83 -19.51
N TYR A 278 -0.67 -17.68 -18.92
CA TYR A 278 0.54 -17.53 -18.11
C TYR A 278 0.59 -18.52 -16.94
N TYR A 279 -0.53 -18.71 -16.26
CA TYR A 279 -0.61 -19.65 -15.16
C TYR A 279 -0.40 -21.09 -15.62
N LEU A 280 -1.03 -21.50 -16.73
CA LEU A 280 -0.87 -22.85 -17.30
C LEU A 280 0.56 -23.11 -17.79
N ASP A 281 1.15 -22.13 -18.46
CA ASP A 281 2.51 -22.21 -19.00
C ASP A 281 3.59 -22.12 -17.89
N GLY A 282 3.18 -21.83 -16.64
CA GLY A 282 4.10 -21.71 -15.49
C GLY A 282 4.95 -20.44 -15.56
N ILE A 283 4.42 -19.38 -16.14
CA ILE A 283 5.00 -18.03 -16.10
C ILE A 283 4.81 -17.43 -14.71
N ILE A 284 3.66 -17.66 -14.07
CA ILE A 284 3.29 -17.21 -12.73
C ILE A 284 3.62 -18.31 -11.71
N ASN A 285 4.10 -17.92 -10.53
CA ASN A 285 4.27 -18.85 -9.41
C ASN A 285 2.93 -19.52 -9.04
N LYS A 286 2.95 -20.83 -8.82
CA LYS A 286 1.73 -21.62 -8.56
C LYS A 286 1.10 -21.34 -7.19
N ASP A 287 1.87 -20.83 -6.25
CA ASP A 287 1.48 -20.49 -4.88
C ASP A 287 1.03 -19.03 -4.71
N ALA A 288 0.74 -18.31 -5.79
CA ALA A 288 0.42 -16.88 -5.82
C ALA A 288 -0.69 -16.45 -4.84
N LEU A 289 -1.66 -17.32 -4.54
CA LEU A 289 -2.72 -17.04 -3.56
C LEU A 289 -2.30 -17.29 -2.09
N ASN A 290 -1.14 -17.90 -1.87
CA ASN A 290 -0.71 -18.34 -0.54
C ASN A 290 0.55 -17.65 -0.03
N VAL A 291 1.20 -16.84 -0.88
CA VAL A 291 2.42 -16.11 -0.54
C VAL A 291 2.16 -14.60 -0.54
N ASP A 292 2.82 -13.90 0.38
CA ASP A 292 2.75 -12.45 0.48
C ASP A 292 3.82 -11.75 -0.37
N SER A 293 3.74 -10.44 -0.45
CA SER A 293 4.68 -9.61 -1.21
C SER A 293 6.10 -9.66 -0.63
N SER A 294 6.26 -9.88 0.68
CA SER A 294 7.56 -10.01 1.33
C SER A 294 8.27 -11.29 0.89
N THR A 295 7.53 -12.39 0.82
CA THR A 295 8.03 -13.69 0.30
C THR A 295 8.46 -13.57 -1.17
N ILE A 296 7.67 -12.90 -2.01
CA ILE A 296 8.04 -12.62 -3.41
C ILE A 296 9.31 -11.76 -3.48
N GLY A 297 9.42 -10.73 -2.63
CA GLY A 297 10.63 -9.92 -2.52
C GLY A 297 11.88 -10.76 -2.22
N THR A 298 11.81 -11.61 -1.20
CA THR A 298 12.90 -12.52 -0.81
C THR A 298 13.27 -13.52 -1.92
N GLN A 299 12.27 -14.03 -2.64
CA GLN A 299 12.50 -14.92 -3.78
C GLN A 299 13.18 -14.21 -4.95
N PHE A 300 12.82 -12.94 -5.21
CA PHE A 300 13.51 -12.11 -6.20
C PHE A 300 14.97 -11.83 -5.78
N GLU A 301 15.19 -11.42 -4.54
CA GLU A 301 16.51 -11.14 -3.97
C GLU A 301 17.43 -12.36 -3.89
N SER A 302 16.86 -13.55 -3.88
CA SER A 302 17.63 -14.81 -3.99
C SER A 302 17.80 -15.32 -5.43
N GLY A 303 17.36 -14.55 -6.44
CA GLY A 303 17.49 -14.90 -7.86
C GLY A 303 16.53 -15.98 -8.37
N ARG A 304 15.54 -16.40 -7.57
CA ARG A 304 14.57 -17.45 -7.94
C ARG A 304 13.41 -16.95 -8.80
N ILE A 305 13.18 -15.65 -8.82
CA ILE A 305 12.16 -14.96 -9.62
C ILE A 305 12.86 -13.91 -10.49
N ALA A 306 12.44 -13.81 -11.76
CA ALA A 306 13.03 -12.85 -12.69
C ALA A 306 12.35 -11.47 -12.68
N THR A 307 11.08 -11.41 -12.27
CA THR A 307 10.28 -10.17 -12.28
C THR A 307 9.39 -10.14 -11.05
N ARG A 308 9.34 -9.00 -10.37
CA ARG A 308 8.41 -8.74 -9.28
C ARG A 308 7.69 -7.41 -9.46
N TRP A 309 6.55 -7.27 -8.82
CA TRP A 309 5.86 -6.00 -8.69
C TRP A 309 6.63 -5.03 -7.79
N ALA A 310 6.56 -3.74 -8.12
CA ALA A 310 7.05 -2.63 -7.33
C ALA A 310 6.20 -1.36 -7.56
N MET A 311 6.52 -0.29 -6.85
CA MET A 311 5.95 1.05 -7.02
C MET A 311 7.05 2.02 -7.42
N THR A 312 6.71 3.12 -8.10
CA THR A 312 7.64 4.23 -8.39
C THR A 312 7.86 5.08 -7.13
N ASP A 313 8.57 4.50 -6.16
CA ASP A 313 8.89 5.15 -4.89
C ASP A 313 10.40 5.34 -4.67
N GLY A 314 11.22 5.04 -5.69
CA GLY A 314 12.68 5.15 -5.63
C GLY A 314 13.36 4.07 -4.77
N LEU A 315 12.62 3.03 -4.36
CA LEU A 315 13.10 2.01 -3.42
C LEU A 315 13.42 0.66 -4.06
N SER A 316 13.06 0.44 -5.32
CA SER A 316 13.25 -0.86 -5.99
C SER A 316 14.72 -1.27 -6.07
N SER A 317 15.62 -0.30 -6.27
CA SER A 317 17.07 -0.51 -6.34
C SER A 317 17.67 -1.06 -5.04
N GLN A 318 16.99 -0.93 -3.90
CA GLN A 318 17.43 -1.53 -2.64
C GLN A 318 17.52 -3.06 -2.71
N SER A 319 16.74 -3.71 -3.56
CA SER A 319 16.81 -5.15 -3.79
C SER A 319 18.08 -5.60 -4.52
N LEU A 320 18.82 -4.69 -5.14
CA LEU A 320 20.01 -5.03 -5.92
C LEU A 320 21.16 -5.54 -5.05
N THR A 321 21.35 -4.98 -3.87
CA THR A 321 22.40 -5.41 -2.94
C THR A 321 22.22 -6.85 -2.46
N PRO A 322 21.06 -7.27 -1.91
CA PRO A 322 20.84 -8.67 -1.54
C PRO A 322 20.83 -9.59 -2.76
N LEU A 323 20.28 -9.16 -3.89
CA LEU A 323 20.28 -9.95 -5.12
C LEU A 323 21.71 -10.25 -5.60
N ARG A 324 22.63 -9.29 -5.56
CA ARG A 324 24.05 -9.48 -5.94
C ARG A 324 24.83 -10.40 -5.02
N LYS A 325 24.38 -10.59 -3.78
CA LYS A 325 24.96 -11.63 -2.91
C LYS A 325 24.66 -13.03 -3.44
N ALA A 326 23.48 -13.24 -4.02
CA ALA A 326 23.08 -14.53 -4.62
C ALA A 326 23.54 -14.65 -6.08
N VAL A 327 23.50 -13.56 -6.83
CA VAL A 327 23.83 -13.50 -8.27
C VAL A 327 24.74 -12.27 -8.50
N PRO A 328 26.09 -12.41 -8.42
CA PRO A 328 27.02 -11.29 -8.44
C PRO A 328 26.91 -10.34 -9.65
N ALA A 329 26.54 -10.88 -10.83
CA ALA A 329 26.37 -10.09 -12.06
C ALA A 329 24.98 -9.48 -12.22
N ALA A 330 24.07 -9.62 -11.23
CA ALA A 330 22.71 -9.16 -11.36
C ALA A 330 22.63 -7.65 -11.60
N GLN A 331 21.74 -7.30 -12.53
CA GLN A 331 21.29 -5.94 -12.80
C GLN A 331 19.75 -5.95 -12.81
N ILE A 332 19.15 -4.84 -12.45
CA ILE A 332 17.70 -4.67 -12.47
C ILE A 332 17.30 -3.42 -13.27
N ALA A 333 16.10 -3.43 -13.80
CA ALA A 333 15.45 -2.28 -14.42
C ALA A 333 13.99 -2.21 -13.98
N ASN A 334 13.43 -1.01 -13.99
CA ASN A 334 12.02 -0.77 -13.72
C ASN A 334 11.29 -0.73 -15.07
N VAL A 335 10.35 -1.64 -15.22
CA VAL A 335 9.61 -1.84 -16.47
C VAL A 335 8.20 -1.29 -16.31
N MET A 336 7.91 -0.25 -17.06
CA MET A 336 6.58 0.34 -17.18
C MET A 336 6.11 0.22 -18.63
N PRO A 337 5.48 -0.90 -19.02
CA PRO A 337 5.08 -1.14 -20.40
C PRO A 337 3.82 -0.33 -20.73
N LEU A 338 3.97 0.98 -20.88
CA LEU A 338 2.88 1.93 -21.05
C LEU A 338 2.75 2.33 -22.51
N ALA A 339 1.53 2.34 -23.01
CA ALA A 339 1.23 3.02 -24.25
C ALA A 339 1.38 4.54 -24.09
N GLY A 340 1.96 5.21 -25.08
CA GLY A 340 2.24 6.64 -25.03
C GLY A 340 3.44 7.06 -24.18
N GLY A 341 3.96 6.17 -23.35
CA GLY A 341 5.15 6.42 -22.52
C GLY A 341 5.01 7.68 -21.64
N LYS A 342 6.14 8.36 -21.39
CA LYS A 342 6.18 9.58 -20.57
C LYS A 342 5.52 10.81 -21.21
N SER A 343 5.18 10.78 -22.49
CA SER A 343 4.48 11.87 -23.17
C SER A 343 2.97 11.88 -22.90
N ALA A 344 2.39 10.77 -22.46
CA ALA A 344 1.02 10.73 -22.00
C ALA A 344 0.88 11.41 -20.63
N LYS A 345 -0.30 11.95 -20.32
CA LYS A 345 -0.66 12.48 -19.01
C LYS A 345 -1.63 11.50 -18.34
N PRO A 346 -1.14 10.52 -17.58
CA PRO A 346 -2.00 9.55 -16.95
C PRO A 346 -2.89 10.19 -15.90
N ASN A 347 -4.01 9.54 -15.67
CA ASN A 347 -4.96 9.94 -14.63
C ASN A 347 -4.44 9.56 -13.25
N GLN A 348 -4.45 10.51 -12.30
CA GLN A 348 -4.00 10.29 -10.94
C GLN A 348 -4.97 10.85 -9.92
N THR A 349 -5.17 10.11 -8.84
CA THR A 349 -5.98 10.54 -7.72
C THR A 349 -5.23 11.48 -6.78
N PHE A 350 -3.90 11.46 -6.79
CA PHE A 350 -3.02 12.09 -5.80
C PHE A 350 -3.41 11.75 -4.35
N GLN A 351 -4.06 10.63 -4.16
CA GLN A 351 -4.40 10.13 -2.84
C GLN A 351 -3.15 9.54 -2.19
N ALA A 352 -2.81 10.03 -1.02
CA ALA A 352 -1.76 9.42 -0.21
C ALA A 352 -2.19 8.03 0.26
N ASP A 353 -1.30 7.07 0.19
CA ASP A 353 -1.51 5.75 0.78
C ASP A 353 -1.51 5.83 2.30
N ASN A 354 -0.65 6.70 2.84
CA ASN A 354 -0.35 6.76 4.27
C ASN A 354 -0.55 8.17 4.83
N PHE A 355 -0.95 8.22 6.10
CA PHE A 355 -1.17 9.47 6.85
C PHE A 355 -0.62 9.34 8.26
N VAL A 356 -0.01 10.39 8.77
CA VAL A 356 0.11 10.58 10.21
C VAL A 356 -1.18 11.21 10.70
N VAL A 357 -1.88 10.53 11.59
CA VAL A 357 -3.13 11.01 12.17
C VAL A 357 -2.94 11.38 13.64
N LEU A 358 -3.71 12.38 14.11
CA LEU A 358 -3.72 12.81 15.50
C LEU A 358 -4.95 12.21 16.20
N ASN A 359 -4.69 11.57 17.34
CA ASN A 359 -5.75 10.97 18.16
C ASN A 359 -6.46 12.06 18.99
N VAL A 360 -7.80 12.11 18.93
CA VAL A 360 -8.58 13.08 19.77
C VAL A 360 -8.38 12.85 21.28
N LYS A 361 -7.89 11.68 21.70
CA LYS A 361 -7.54 11.34 23.10
C LYS A 361 -6.06 11.56 23.41
N GLY A 362 -5.27 12.03 22.42
CA GLY A 362 -3.86 12.35 22.60
C GLY A 362 -3.66 13.48 23.64
N LYS A 363 -2.47 13.51 24.22
CA LYS A 363 -2.13 14.46 25.29
C LYS A 363 -2.01 15.90 24.80
N SER A 364 -1.48 16.08 23.57
CA SER A 364 -1.27 17.41 22.99
C SER A 364 -1.25 17.38 21.46
N ASN A 365 -2.34 17.84 20.86
CA ASN A 365 -2.42 18.03 19.40
C ASN A 365 -1.42 19.09 18.91
N GLU A 366 -1.13 20.12 19.75
CA GLU A 366 -0.16 21.15 19.40
C GLU A 366 1.24 20.56 19.25
N ARG A 367 1.71 19.78 20.23
CA ARG A 367 3.02 19.11 20.16
C ARG A 367 3.09 18.11 19.01
N ALA A 368 2.00 17.41 18.73
CA ALA A 368 1.93 16.51 17.59
C ALA A 368 2.14 17.26 16.26
N MET A 369 1.51 18.43 16.10
CA MET A 369 1.72 19.28 14.93
C MET A 369 3.11 19.92 14.90
N GLN A 370 3.66 20.29 16.07
CA GLN A 370 5.05 20.76 16.18
C GLN A 370 6.06 19.66 15.75
N LEU A 371 5.80 18.41 16.11
CA LEU A 371 6.61 17.27 15.64
C LEU A 371 6.58 17.18 14.10
N GLU A 372 5.42 17.27 13.48
CA GLU A 372 5.26 17.21 12.03
C GLU A 372 5.93 18.39 11.31
N ASP A 373 5.91 19.58 11.92
CA ASP A 373 6.66 20.74 11.41
C ASP A 373 8.17 20.54 11.56
N TRP A 374 8.61 20.01 12.70
CA TRP A 374 10.01 19.75 13.00
C TRP A 374 10.60 18.68 12.06
N VAL A 375 9.88 17.58 11.77
CA VAL A 375 10.32 16.56 10.80
C VAL A 375 10.27 17.08 9.36
N SER A 376 9.64 18.20 9.10
CA SER A 376 9.62 18.86 7.79
C SER A 376 10.80 19.82 7.56
N ILE A 377 11.75 19.90 8.49
CA ILE A 377 13.04 20.55 8.34
C ILE A 377 14.04 19.50 7.80
N LYS A 378 14.77 19.81 6.74
CA LYS A 378 15.65 18.84 6.02
C LYS A 378 16.57 18.06 6.94
N GLU A 379 17.27 18.73 7.85
CA GLU A 379 18.21 18.11 8.79
C GLU A 379 17.53 17.10 9.72
N ASN A 380 16.33 17.45 10.22
CA ASN A 380 15.57 16.61 11.12
C ASN A 380 14.91 15.42 10.38
N HIS A 381 14.43 15.69 9.16
CA HIS A 381 13.94 14.67 8.24
C HIS A 381 15.02 13.62 7.98
N ASP A 382 16.22 14.05 7.60
CA ASP A 382 17.31 13.16 7.27
C ASP A 382 17.79 12.34 8.47
N LEU A 383 17.83 12.95 9.67
CA LEU A 383 18.14 12.24 10.90
C LEU A 383 17.19 11.09 11.18
N ILE A 384 15.87 11.29 10.97
CA ILE A 384 14.89 10.20 11.15
C ILE A 384 14.94 9.22 9.98
N SER A 385 14.95 9.72 8.73
CA SER A 385 14.83 8.87 7.54
C SER A 385 16.06 8.01 7.30
N TYR A 386 17.26 8.60 7.44
CA TYR A 386 18.52 7.98 7.04
C TYR A 386 19.44 7.67 8.22
N GLY A 387 19.18 8.23 9.41
CA GLY A 387 20.00 8.05 10.62
C GLY A 387 21.06 9.13 10.81
N ILE A 388 22.11 8.81 11.56
CA ILE A 388 23.20 9.74 11.90
C ILE A 388 24.16 9.85 10.73
N GLU A 389 24.32 11.08 10.20
CA GLU A 389 25.28 11.36 9.13
C GLU A 389 26.70 10.98 9.52
N GLY A 390 27.44 10.37 8.61
CA GLY A 390 28.79 9.83 8.82
C GLY A 390 28.82 8.46 9.52
N THR A 391 27.72 8.04 10.15
CA THR A 391 27.59 6.74 10.81
C THR A 391 26.64 5.83 10.05
N ASP A 392 25.42 6.28 9.81
CA ASP A 392 24.38 5.48 9.16
C ASP A 392 24.28 5.78 7.68
N TRP A 393 24.56 7.00 7.28
CA TRP A 393 24.55 7.45 5.90
C TRP A 393 25.53 8.59 5.65
N LYS A 394 25.75 8.92 4.37
CA LYS A 394 26.45 10.13 3.95
C LYS A 394 25.85 10.68 2.65
N PRO A 395 25.89 12.01 2.42
CA PRO A 395 25.42 12.62 1.18
C PRO A 395 26.32 12.22 -0.01
N VAL A 396 25.70 12.12 -1.20
CA VAL A 396 26.36 11.88 -2.48
C VAL A 396 25.82 12.88 -3.49
N GLY A 397 26.58 13.94 -3.74
CA GLY A 397 26.08 15.07 -4.52
C GLY A 397 24.99 15.84 -3.78
N ALA A 398 24.05 16.44 -4.52
CA ALA A 398 23.00 17.29 -3.96
C ALA A 398 21.71 16.54 -3.59
N ASP A 399 21.44 15.40 -4.24
CA ASP A 399 20.13 14.74 -4.25
C ASP A 399 20.17 13.24 -3.93
N LYS A 400 21.36 12.70 -3.56
CA LYS A 400 21.53 11.27 -3.27
C LYS A 400 22.17 11.05 -1.90
N PHE A 401 21.98 9.85 -1.37
CA PHE A 401 22.68 9.38 -0.18
C PHE A 401 23.27 7.99 -0.38
N GLU A 402 24.32 7.69 0.36
CA GLU A 402 24.89 6.35 0.48
C GLU A 402 24.62 5.80 1.87
N GLN A 403 23.94 4.65 1.94
CA GLN A 403 23.70 3.96 3.19
C GLN A 403 25.00 3.31 3.69
N LEU A 404 25.37 3.57 4.94
CA LEU A 404 26.59 3.04 5.57
C LEU A 404 26.28 1.92 6.59
N SER A 405 25.09 1.90 7.16
CA SER A 405 24.63 0.91 8.15
C SER A 405 23.37 0.19 7.70
N GLN A 406 22.80 -0.64 8.57
CA GLN A 406 21.50 -1.30 8.36
C GLN A 406 20.32 -0.46 8.86
N TYR A 407 20.57 0.75 9.34
CA TYR A 407 19.49 1.65 9.74
C TYR A 407 18.65 2.04 8.53
N GLY A 408 17.34 2.07 8.71
CA GLY A 408 16.40 2.52 7.69
C GLY A 408 15.02 2.68 8.33
N PHE A 409 14.61 3.92 8.54
CA PHE A 409 13.27 4.19 9.04
C PHE A 409 12.25 4.08 7.90
N PRO A 410 11.07 3.48 8.14
CA PRO A 410 10.00 3.45 7.15
C PRO A 410 9.35 4.84 7.05
N GLY A 411 9.91 5.73 6.23
CA GLY A 411 9.54 7.14 6.13
C GLY A 411 8.04 7.38 5.94
N TYR A 412 7.33 6.45 5.27
CA TYR A 412 5.87 6.48 5.14
C TYR A 412 5.13 6.51 6.47
N ALA A 413 5.78 6.11 7.56
CA ALA A 413 5.14 6.02 8.86
C ALA A 413 5.16 7.35 9.65
N LEU A 414 6.05 8.30 9.29
CA LEU A 414 6.19 9.56 10.03
C LEU A 414 6.75 10.73 9.20
N CYS A 415 7.70 10.49 8.29
CA CYS A 415 8.54 11.59 7.81
C CYS A 415 8.62 11.73 6.28
N TRP A 416 7.88 10.96 5.49
CA TRP A 416 7.89 11.18 4.04
C TRP A 416 7.44 12.59 3.68
N ARG A 417 8.35 13.32 3.04
CA ARG A 417 8.15 14.68 2.51
C ARG A 417 8.77 14.76 1.13
N GLN A 418 7.96 14.69 0.09
CA GLN A 418 8.40 14.64 -1.31
C GLN A 418 9.58 15.59 -1.61
N LYS A 419 9.52 16.81 -1.10
CA LYS A 419 10.54 17.84 -1.36
C LYS A 419 11.86 17.65 -0.59
N LEU A 420 11.92 16.72 0.37
CA LEU A 420 13.07 16.48 1.23
C LEU A 420 13.76 15.14 0.94
N GLU A 421 13.10 14.25 0.21
CA GLU A 421 13.61 12.91 -0.06
C GLU A 421 14.90 12.93 -0.87
N LEU A 422 15.85 12.08 -0.49
CA LEU A 422 17.06 11.81 -1.24
C LEU A 422 16.95 10.47 -1.97
N LYS A 423 17.51 10.39 -3.15
CA LYS A 423 17.62 9.13 -3.90
C LYS A 423 18.80 8.31 -3.37
N ILE A 424 18.66 6.99 -3.37
CA ILE A 424 19.76 6.12 -2.93
C ILE A 424 20.88 6.09 -3.96
N LYS A 425 22.14 6.13 -3.52
CA LYS A 425 23.30 5.86 -4.37
C LYS A 425 23.17 4.49 -5.05
N GLY A 426 23.30 4.44 -6.36
CA GLY A 426 23.15 3.22 -7.12
C GLY A 426 21.71 2.93 -7.57
N ILE A 427 20.79 3.91 -7.40
CA ILE A 427 19.51 3.86 -8.09
C ILE A 427 19.73 3.61 -9.59
N THR A 428 18.96 2.70 -10.17
CA THR A 428 19.11 2.39 -11.59
C THR A 428 18.63 3.55 -12.46
N PRO A 429 19.18 3.75 -13.66
CA PRO A 429 18.75 4.82 -14.54
C PRO A 429 17.27 4.79 -14.86
N THR A 430 16.67 3.61 -15.02
CA THR A 430 15.25 3.44 -15.29
C THR A 430 14.38 3.83 -14.09
N GLU A 431 14.78 3.46 -12.88
CA GLU A 431 14.07 3.85 -11.65
C GLU A 431 14.18 5.36 -11.42
N GLU A 432 15.38 5.92 -11.54
CA GLU A 432 15.62 7.36 -11.36
C GLU A 432 14.77 8.18 -12.35
N ALA A 433 14.80 7.80 -13.63
CA ALA A 433 14.06 8.51 -14.67
C ALA A 433 12.54 8.50 -14.47
N TRP A 434 11.97 7.40 -13.97
CA TRP A 434 10.55 7.33 -13.66
C TRP A 434 10.21 8.02 -12.33
N PHE A 435 11.08 7.90 -11.33
CA PHE A 435 10.92 8.57 -10.05
C PHE A 435 10.95 10.09 -10.21
N ASP A 436 11.92 10.64 -10.96
CA ASP A 436 12.00 12.07 -11.24
C ASP A 436 10.77 12.59 -12.01
N TRP A 437 10.31 11.82 -13.01
CA TRP A 437 9.10 12.17 -13.75
C TRP A 437 7.85 12.17 -12.84
N ALA A 438 7.78 11.25 -11.88
CA ALA A 438 6.68 11.15 -10.93
C ALA A 438 6.67 12.26 -9.85
N GLN A 439 7.70 13.11 -9.80
CA GLN A 439 7.74 14.25 -8.85
C GLN A 439 6.91 15.44 -9.31
N ASP A 440 6.62 15.58 -10.61
CA ASP A 440 5.92 16.74 -11.14
C ASP A 440 4.42 16.46 -11.33
N TYR A 441 3.58 17.15 -10.55
CA TYR A 441 2.12 17.08 -10.64
C TYR A 441 1.58 17.41 -12.04
N ASN A 442 2.30 18.24 -12.82
CA ASN A 442 1.90 18.61 -14.17
C ASN A 442 2.01 17.47 -15.20
N ASN A 443 2.71 16.40 -14.85
CA ASN A 443 2.79 15.19 -15.70
C ASN A 443 1.50 14.36 -15.68
N PHE A 444 0.50 14.76 -14.90
CA PHE A 444 -0.72 14.00 -14.68
C PHE A 444 -1.98 14.81 -14.93
N THR A 445 -3.08 14.09 -15.12
CA THR A 445 -4.44 14.63 -15.09
C THR A 445 -5.12 14.18 -13.80
N VAL A 446 -5.82 15.06 -13.11
CA VAL A 446 -6.53 14.72 -11.89
C VAL A 446 -7.71 13.81 -12.21
N ASP A 447 -7.81 12.67 -11.52
CA ASP A 447 -8.99 11.81 -11.60
C ASP A 447 -10.21 12.58 -11.07
N PRO A 448 -11.31 12.68 -11.82
CA PRO A 448 -12.50 13.40 -11.36
C PRO A 448 -13.14 12.80 -10.11
N TYR A 449 -12.82 11.55 -9.77
CA TYR A 449 -13.25 10.89 -8.54
C TYR A 449 -12.17 10.87 -7.46
N ALA A 450 -11.11 11.63 -7.60
CA ALA A 450 -9.98 11.61 -6.67
C ALA A 450 -10.38 11.83 -5.20
N SER A 451 -11.35 12.72 -4.95
CA SER A 451 -11.87 12.98 -3.60
C SER A 451 -13.20 12.27 -3.31
N PHE A 452 -13.67 11.43 -4.22
CA PHE A 452 -14.89 10.66 -4.02
C PHE A 452 -14.67 9.54 -3.00
N VAL A 453 -15.46 9.55 -1.95
CA VAL A 453 -15.47 8.52 -0.91
C VAL A 453 -16.91 8.01 -0.75
N PRO A 454 -17.22 6.84 -1.30
CA PRO A 454 -18.58 6.31 -1.19
C PRO A 454 -18.90 5.90 0.25
N ASP A 455 -20.11 6.25 0.70
CA ASP A 455 -20.66 5.81 1.98
C ASP A 455 -21.19 4.37 1.86
N VAL A 456 -20.56 3.43 2.55
CA VAL A 456 -20.94 2.02 2.54
C VAL A 456 -22.18 1.72 3.39
N THR A 457 -22.59 2.63 4.27
CA THR A 457 -23.63 2.40 5.27
C THR A 457 -24.94 1.84 4.68
N PRO A 458 -25.47 2.38 3.55
CA PRO A 458 -26.70 1.87 2.96
C PRO A 458 -26.63 0.43 2.45
N VAL A 459 -25.42 -0.03 2.09
CA VAL A 459 -25.18 -1.33 1.41
C VAL A 459 -24.13 -2.19 2.12
N LYS A 460 -23.86 -1.92 3.39
CA LYS A 460 -22.79 -2.58 4.18
C LYS A 460 -22.87 -4.11 4.14
N ARG A 461 -24.09 -4.68 4.20
CA ARG A 461 -24.28 -6.13 4.15
C ARG A 461 -23.90 -6.68 2.78
N GLN A 462 -24.38 -6.06 1.72
CA GLN A 462 -24.10 -6.45 0.33
C GLN A 462 -22.62 -6.32 0.03
N ASP A 463 -21.98 -5.21 0.46
CA ASP A 463 -20.55 -4.98 0.28
C ASP A 463 -19.71 -6.10 0.92
N SER A 464 -20.02 -6.49 2.17
CA SER A 464 -19.33 -7.60 2.84
C SER A 464 -19.51 -8.93 2.10
N GLN A 465 -20.73 -9.22 1.61
CA GLN A 465 -21.05 -10.47 0.91
C GLN A 465 -20.41 -10.52 -0.49
N VAL A 466 -20.45 -9.42 -1.23
CA VAL A 466 -19.79 -9.31 -2.54
C VAL A 466 -18.27 -9.40 -2.39
N SER A 467 -17.69 -8.73 -1.39
CA SER A 467 -16.25 -8.83 -1.11
C SER A 467 -15.80 -10.25 -0.80
N ALA A 468 -16.61 -11.00 -0.03
CA ALA A 468 -16.34 -12.42 0.24
C ALA A 468 -16.40 -13.26 -1.04
N ALA A 469 -17.41 -13.03 -1.89
CA ALA A 469 -17.53 -13.72 -3.19
C ALA A 469 -16.37 -13.38 -4.12
N MET A 470 -15.94 -12.10 -4.19
CA MET A 470 -14.77 -11.68 -4.96
C MET A 470 -13.49 -12.35 -4.46
N THR A 471 -13.30 -12.47 -3.15
CA THR A 471 -12.15 -13.18 -2.57
C THR A 471 -12.16 -14.65 -2.96
N GLN A 472 -13.31 -15.31 -2.84
CA GLN A 472 -13.43 -16.74 -3.07
C GLN A 472 -13.36 -17.13 -4.55
N TYR A 473 -14.03 -16.40 -5.42
CA TYR A 473 -14.16 -16.71 -6.85
C TYR A 473 -13.34 -15.80 -7.77
N GLY A 474 -13.16 -14.54 -7.38
CA GLY A 474 -12.42 -13.56 -8.17
C GLY A 474 -10.91 -13.75 -8.09
N ASN A 475 -10.34 -13.94 -6.89
CA ASN A 475 -8.88 -14.09 -6.76
C ASN A 475 -8.29 -15.24 -7.60
N PRO A 476 -8.91 -16.44 -7.66
CA PRO A 476 -8.44 -17.49 -8.57
C PRO A 476 -8.53 -17.12 -10.06
N LEU A 477 -9.51 -16.30 -10.46
CA LEU A 477 -9.61 -15.76 -11.82
C LEU A 477 -8.47 -14.80 -12.15
N TRP A 478 -8.20 -13.86 -11.22
CA TRP A 478 -7.18 -12.83 -11.41
C TRP A 478 -5.78 -13.39 -11.66
N ILE A 479 -5.43 -14.51 -11.05
CA ILE A 479 -4.14 -15.19 -11.26
C ILE A 479 -4.19 -16.30 -12.33
N GLY A 480 -5.36 -16.54 -12.91
CA GLY A 480 -5.55 -17.58 -13.91
C GLY A 480 -5.54 -19.02 -13.36
N ALA A 481 -5.81 -19.24 -12.08
CA ALA A 481 -5.82 -20.58 -11.49
C ALA A 481 -7.02 -21.43 -11.93
N VAL A 482 -8.10 -20.80 -12.37
CA VAL A 482 -9.33 -21.44 -12.83
C VAL A 482 -9.62 -21.14 -14.30
N ASP A 483 -10.44 -21.97 -14.92
CA ASP A 483 -10.97 -21.70 -16.26
C ASP A 483 -11.79 -20.40 -16.23
N VAL A 484 -11.59 -19.53 -17.24
CA VAL A 484 -12.13 -18.17 -17.23
C VAL A 484 -13.66 -18.18 -17.31
N ASP A 485 -14.22 -18.95 -18.25
CA ASP A 485 -15.67 -18.93 -18.48
C ASP A 485 -16.40 -19.55 -17.29
N LYS A 486 -15.96 -20.73 -16.82
CA LYS A 486 -16.52 -21.37 -15.63
C LYS A 486 -16.35 -20.54 -14.35
N GLY A 487 -15.19 -19.91 -14.20
CA GLY A 487 -14.89 -19.05 -13.04
C GLY A 487 -15.73 -17.79 -13.04
N LEU A 488 -15.91 -17.14 -14.19
CA LEU A 488 -16.80 -16.00 -14.34
C LEU A 488 -18.27 -16.37 -14.07
N ASP A 489 -18.75 -17.51 -14.58
CA ASP A 489 -20.11 -17.99 -14.30
C ASP A 489 -20.34 -18.22 -12.81
N ALA A 490 -19.38 -18.84 -12.13
CA ALA A 490 -19.46 -19.06 -10.68
C ALA A 490 -19.43 -17.74 -9.90
N LEU A 491 -18.53 -16.81 -10.29
CA LEU A 491 -18.42 -15.49 -9.68
C LEU A 491 -19.71 -14.68 -9.88
N LYS A 492 -20.22 -14.57 -11.11
CA LYS A 492 -21.46 -13.83 -11.43
C LYS A 492 -22.62 -14.29 -10.57
N LYS A 493 -22.86 -15.61 -10.50
CA LYS A 493 -23.90 -16.20 -9.65
C LYS A 493 -23.72 -15.87 -8.17
N ALA A 494 -22.47 -15.88 -7.69
CA ALA A 494 -22.18 -15.60 -6.29
C ALA A 494 -22.40 -14.13 -5.94
N VAL A 495 -21.93 -13.19 -6.78
CA VAL A 495 -22.08 -11.75 -6.51
C VAL A 495 -23.50 -11.25 -6.76
N GLU A 496 -24.22 -11.82 -7.73
CA GLU A 496 -25.65 -11.56 -7.93
C GLU A 496 -26.44 -11.92 -6.67
N LYS A 497 -26.26 -13.13 -6.15
CA LYS A 497 -26.88 -13.57 -4.89
C LYS A 497 -26.47 -12.71 -3.69
N ALA A 498 -25.27 -12.15 -3.72
CA ALA A 498 -24.73 -11.27 -2.68
C ALA A 498 -25.31 -9.84 -2.74
N GLY A 499 -26.00 -9.46 -3.80
CA GLY A 499 -26.61 -8.13 -3.99
C GLY A 499 -25.72 -7.15 -4.76
N LEU A 500 -25.03 -7.62 -5.80
CA LEU A 500 -24.19 -6.76 -6.67
C LEU A 500 -24.98 -5.60 -7.27
N ALA A 501 -26.25 -5.84 -7.68
CA ALA A 501 -27.10 -4.80 -8.26
C ALA A 501 -27.39 -3.65 -7.26
N ASP A 502 -27.59 -3.97 -5.98
CA ASP A 502 -27.78 -2.95 -4.95
C ASP A 502 -26.54 -2.10 -4.75
N LEU A 503 -25.34 -2.73 -4.75
CA LEU A 503 -24.06 -2.02 -4.70
C LEU A 503 -23.88 -1.11 -5.92
N GLN A 504 -24.18 -1.61 -7.11
CA GLN A 504 -24.06 -0.87 -8.37
C GLN A 504 -24.95 0.38 -8.36
N ALA A 505 -26.22 0.21 -8.00
CA ALA A 505 -27.19 1.31 -7.94
C ALA A 505 -26.79 2.37 -6.89
N GLU A 506 -26.34 1.96 -5.73
CA GLU A 506 -25.94 2.91 -4.68
C GLU A 506 -24.62 3.62 -5.06
N LEU A 507 -23.65 2.94 -5.67
CA LEU A 507 -22.42 3.55 -6.16
C LEU A 507 -22.72 4.58 -7.26
N GLU A 508 -23.58 4.24 -8.22
CA GLU A 508 -24.01 5.15 -9.28
C GLU A 508 -24.69 6.40 -8.72
N LYS A 509 -25.61 6.23 -7.79
CA LYS A 509 -26.29 7.32 -7.12
C LYS A 509 -25.32 8.27 -6.42
N GLN A 510 -24.39 7.73 -5.63
CA GLN A 510 -23.44 8.52 -4.87
C GLN A 510 -22.41 9.21 -5.79
N ALA A 511 -21.87 8.51 -6.79
CA ALA A 511 -20.92 9.06 -7.75
C ALA A 511 -21.54 10.19 -8.56
N ASN A 512 -22.80 10.04 -9.03
CA ASN A 512 -23.51 11.10 -9.73
C ASN A 512 -23.86 12.30 -8.84
N ALA A 513 -24.16 12.07 -7.56
CA ALA A 513 -24.37 13.16 -6.60
C ALA A 513 -23.06 13.94 -6.35
N TYR A 514 -21.94 13.21 -6.23
CA TYR A 514 -20.62 13.82 -6.09
C TYR A 514 -20.25 14.69 -7.29
N LEU A 515 -20.39 14.19 -8.52
CA LEU A 515 -20.07 14.95 -9.74
C LEU A 515 -20.93 16.22 -9.91
N LYS A 516 -22.18 16.21 -9.43
CA LYS A 516 -23.06 17.40 -9.47
C LYS A 516 -22.68 18.47 -8.43
N GLY A 517 -21.94 18.08 -7.41
CA GLY A 517 -21.45 18.96 -6.35
C GLY A 517 -20.07 19.55 -6.62
N GLN A 518 -19.41 19.14 -7.73
CA GLN A 518 -18.15 19.73 -8.21
C GLN A 518 -18.47 20.97 -9.06
#